data_b7c4fa1dc1721c91e889671592d7fcaa
#
_entry.id   b7c4fa1dc1721c91e889671592d7fcaa
#
_cell.length_a   1.000
_cell.length_b   1.000
_cell.length_c   1.000
_cell.angle_alpha   90.00
_cell.angle_beta   90.00
_cell.angle_gamma   90.00
#
_symmetry.space_group_name_H-M   'P 1'
#
loop_
_entity.id
_entity.type
_entity.pdbx_description
1 polymer ?
#
loop_
_entity_poly.entity_id
_entity_poly.type
_entity_poly.pdbx_seq_one_letter_code
_entity_poly.pdbx_strand_id
1 'polypeptide(L)'
;MDDATKIKYTKVTAAAQTINTKKTNLQDILANFETIMNQTTNTEILAGQAANELENKFNELKRKFEAYIATVTQFESMITFAKEETENTEAAIARAASDLTA
;
A
#
# COMPACT_ATOMS: atom_id res chain seq x y z
N MET A 1 26.35 10.91 0.73
CA MET A 1 25.79 9.66 1.31
C MET A 1 26.88 8.61 1.27
N ASP A 2 27.19 7.92 2.37
CA ASP A 2 28.14 6.82 2.32
C ASP A 2 27.50 5.61 1.60
N ASP A 3 28.32 4.62 1.24
CA ASP A 3 27.83 3.48 0.46
C ASP A 3 26.79 2.65 1.21
N ALA A 4 26.95 2.48 2.52
CA ALA A 4 26.01 1.71 3.33
C ALA A 4 24.63 2.40 3.43
N THR A 5 24.62 3.71 3.65
CA THR A 5 23.41 4.52 3.72
C THR A 5 22.70 4.55 2.35
N LYS A 6 23.48 4.68 1.28
CA LYS A 6 22.96 4.67 -0.09
C LYS A 6 22.27 3.34 -0.42
N ILE A 7 22.87 2.21 -0.02
CA ILE A 7 22.30 0.89 -0.22
C ILE A 7 20.99 0.76 0.56
N LYS A 8 20.96 1.20 1.82
CA LYS A 8 19.74 1.19 2.64
C LYS A 8 18.64 2.02 2.01
N TYR A 9 18.97 3.22 1.55
CA TYR A 9 18.01 4.11 0.90
C TYR A 9 17.43 3.47 -0.35
N THR A 10 18.26 2.84 -1.18
CA THR A 10 17.81 2.13 -2.38
C THR A 10 16.87 0.99 -2.05
N LYS A 11 17.19 0.20 -1.01
CA LYS A 11 16.34 -0.91 -0.56
C LYS A 11 14.99 -0.42 -0.03
N VAL A 12 14.97 0.66 0.73
CA VAL A 12 13.74 1.26 1.25
C VAL A 12 12.85 1.76 0.12
N THR A 13 13.43 2.42 -0.88
CA THR A 13 12.71 2.90 -2.06
C THR A 13 12.12 1.74 -2.85
N ALA A 14 12.89 0.67 -3.06
CA ALA A 14 12.42 -0.52 -3.77
C ALA A 14 11.28 -1.21 -2.99
N ALA A 15 11.39 -1.30 -1.67
CA ALA A 15 10.35 -1.89 -0.83
C ALA A 15 9.05 -1.06 -0.92
N ALA A 16 9.16 0.27 -0.88
CA ALA A 16 8.00 1.15 -1.00
C ALA A 16 7.29 0.96 -2.34
N GLN A 17 8.04 0.85 -3.43
CA GLN A 17 7.48 0.60 -4.76
C GLN A 17 6.79 -0.75 -4.83
N THR A 18 7.40 -1.80 -4.27
CA THR A 18 6.81 -3.14 -4.23
C THR A 18 5.51 -3.15 -3.45
N ILE A 19 5.47 -2.51 -2.28
CA ILE A 19 4.27 -2.40 -1.45
C ILE A 19 3.16 -1.68 -2.21
N ASN A 20 3.49 -0.56 -2.86
CA ASN A 20 2.51 0.20 -3.63
C ASN A 20 1.93 -0.61 -4.79
N THR A 21 2.78 -1.35 -5.51
CA THR A 21 2.35 -2.23 -6.59
C THR A 21 1.41 -3.31 -6.09
N LYS A 22 1.74 -3.97 -4.98
CA LYS A 22 0.90 -5.01 -4.38
C LYS A 22 -0.42 -4.46 -3.88
N LYS A 23 -0.41 -3.25 -3.29
CA LYS A 23 -1.63 -2.57 -2.86
C LYS A 23 -2.55 -2.30 -4.05
N THR A 24 -2.01 -1.77 -5.15
CA THR A 24 -2.77 -1.52 -6.38
C THR A 24 -3.37 -2.81 -6.92
N ASN A 25 -2.59 -3.90 -6.95
CA ASN A 25 -3.08 -5.20 -7.38
C ASN A 25 -4.25 -5.70 -6.52
N LEU A 26 -4.17 -5.52 -5.20
CA LEU A 26 -5.27 -5.88 -4.29
C LEU A 26 -6.52 -5.06 -4.56
N GLN A 27 -6.37 -3.77 -4.79
CA GLN A 27 -7.49 -2.87 -5.12
C GLN A 27 -8.15 -3.29 -6.43
N ASP A 28 -7.36 -3.65 -7.44
CA ASP A 28 -7.86 -4.12 -8.74
C ASP A 28 -8.61 -5.45 -8.61
N ILE A 29 -8.07 -6.39 -7.81
CA ILE A 29 -8.72 -7.67 -7.53
C ILE A 29 -10.07 -7.43 -6.86
N LEU A 30 -10.13 -6.57 -5.86
CA LEU A 30 -11.37 -6.24 -5.17
C LEU A 30 -12.40 -5.62 -6.11
N ALA A 31 -11.97 -4.68 -6.96
CA ALA A 31 -12.84 -4.03 -7.93
C ALA A 31 -13.41 -5.02 -8.96
N ASN A 32 -12.57 -5.93 -9.45
CA ASN A 32 -13.01 -6.98 -10.37
C ASN A 32 -13.98 -7.94 -9.71
N PHE A 33 -13.73 -8.30 -8.46
CA PHE A 33 -14.61 -9.16 -7.70
C PHE A 33 -15.97 -8.50 -7.47
N GLU A 34 -15.98 -7.21 -7.16
CA GLU A 34 -17.20 -6.42 -6.98
C GLU A 34 -18.02 -6.38 -8.28
N THR A 35 -17.37 -6.20 -9.42
CA THR A 35 -18.02 -6.23 -10.74
C THR A 35 -18.68 -7.58 -10.98
N ILE A 36 -17.98 -8.68 -10.72
CA ILE A 36 -18.52 -10.04 -10.87
C ILE A 36 -19.72 -10.24 -9.94
N MET A 37 -19.61 -9.78 -8.70
CA MET A 37 -20.70 -9.87 -7.72
C MET A 37 -21.94 -9.12 -8.18
N ASN A 38 -21.76 -7.89 -8.68
CA ASN A 38 -22.87 -7.08 -9.16
C ASN A 38 -23.53 -7.73 -10.38
N GLN A 39 -22.77 -8.30 -11.28
CA GLN A 39 -23.31 -9.04 -12.42
C GLN A 39 -24.09 -10.28 -11.99
N THR A 40 -23.58 -11.00 -11.01
CA THR A 40 -24.20 -12.23 -10.52
C THR A 40 -25.50 -11.95 -9.78
N THR A 41 -25.53 -10.91 -8.95
CA THR A 41 -26.72 -10.57 -8.15
C THR A 41 -27.78 -9.80 -8.92
N ASN A 42 -27.39 -9.06 -9.98
CA ASN A 42 -28.31 -8.27 -10.78
C ASN A 42 -28.88 -9.04 -11.98
N THR A 43 -28.41 -10.23 -12.25
CA THR A 43 -28.96 -11.10 -13.31
C THR A 43 -29.92 -12.10 -12.67
N GLU A 44 -30.74 -12.77 -13.49
CA GLU A 44 -31.65 -13.80 -13.02
C GLU A 44 -30.94 -15.11 -12.61
N ILE A 45 -29.59 -15.11 -12.58
CA ILE A 45 -28.79 -16.26 -12.20
C ILE A 45 -28.97 -16.60 -10.73
N LEU A 46 -28.96 -15.56 -9.87
CA LEU A 46 -29.21 -15.72 -8.43
C LEU A 46 -30.28 -14.71 -8.01
N ALA A 47 -31.24 -15.17 -7.23
CA ALA A 47 -32.32 -14.33 -6.73
C ALA A 47 -32.66 -14.71 -5.28
N GLY A 48 -33.35 -13.78 -4.58
CA GLY A 48 -33.84 -14.01 -3.25
C GLY A 48 -32.77 -14.14 -2.19
N GLN A 49 -32.94 -15.11 -1.30
CA GLN A 49 -32.06 -15.29 -0.14
C GLN A 49 -30.61 -15.61 -0.53
N ALA A 50 -30.41 -16.42 -1.57
CA ALA A 50 -29.07 -16.79 -2.02
C ALA A 50 -28.28 -15.56 -2.48
N ALA A 51 -28.91 -14.65 -3.22
CA ALA A 51 -28.29 -13.42 -3.66
C ALA A 51 -27.93 -12.53 -2.47
N ASN A 52 -28.82 -12.41 -1.48
CA ASN A 52 -28.57 -11.64 -0.27
C ASN A 52 -27.42 -12.21 0.56
N GLU A 53 -27.35 -13.52 0.72
CA GLU A 53 -26.26 -14.18 1.45
C GLU A 53 -24.93 -13.97 0.77
N LEU A 54 -24.89 -14.10 -0.55
CA LEU A 54 -23.67 -13.88 -1.33
C LEU A 54 -23.20 -12.44 -1.20
N GLU A 55 -24.11 -11.48 -1.31
CA GLU A 55 -23.82 -10.05 -1.16
C GLU A 55 -23.30 -9.74 0.24
N ASN A 56 -23.90 -10.30 1.28
CA ASN A 56 -23.44 -10.12 2.66
C ASN A 56 -22.05 -10.67 2.87
N LYS A 57 -21.75 -11.84 2.33
CA LYS A 57 -20.41 -12.44 2.40
C LYS A 57 -19.37 -11.61 1.64
N PHE A 58 -19.75 -11.07 0.50
CA PHE A 58 -18.87 -10.19 -0.26
C PHE A 58 -18.59 -8.90 0.54
N ASN A 59 -19.60 -8.30 1.17
CA ASN A 59 -19.41 -7.10 1.98
C ASN A 59 -18.48 -7.34 3.17
N GLU A 60 -18.55 -8.53 3.79
CA GLU A 60 -17.61 -8.91 4.84
C GLU A 60 -16.18 -9.01 4.30
N LEU A 61 -16.01 -9.65 3.15
CA LEU A 61 -14.72 -9.77 2.49
C LEU A 61 -14.15 -8.39 2.11
N LYS A 62 -15.00 -7.54 1.55
CA LYS A 62 -14.64 -6.17 1.17
C LYS A 62 -14.10 -5.38 2.37
N ARG A 63 -14.76 -5.47 3.51
CA ARG A 63 -14.30 -4.79 4.73
C ARG A 63 -12.95 -5.29 5.19
N LYS A 64 -12.69 -6.59 5.09
CA LYS A 64 -11.39 -7.19 5.44
C LYS A 64 -10.29 -6.71 4.47
N PHE A 65 -10.59 -6.65 3.18
CA PHE A 65 -9.66 -6.13 2.19
C PHE A 65 -9.35 -4.66 2.42
N GLU A 66 -10.37 -3.85 2.68
CA GLU A 66 -10.19 -2.42 2.96
C GLU A 66 -9.35 -2.19 4.21
N ALA A 67 -9.58 -2.98 5.27
CA ALA A 67 -8.76 -2.92 6.48
C ALA A 67 -7.32 -3.31 6.20
N TYR A 68 -7.09 -4.33 5.38
CA TYR A 68 -5.76 -4.75 4.98
C TYR A 68 -5.05 -3.65 4.17
N ILE A 69 -5.74 -3.05 3.21
CA ILE A 69 -5.23 -1.95 2.39
C ILE A 69 -4.88 -0.75 3.28
N ALA A 70 -5.70 -0.43 4.27
CA ALA A 70 -5.43 0.62 5.23
C ALA A 70 -4.14 0.35 6.03
N THR A 71 -3.93 -0.90 6.45
CA THR A 71 -2.70 -1.32 7.13
C THR A 71 -1.50 -1.16 6.21
N VAL A 72 -1.60 -1.58 4.96
CA VAL A 72 -0.53 -1.43 3.96
C VAL A 72 -0.20 0.06 3.75
N THR A 73 -1.22 0.91 3.71
CA THR A 73 -1.04 2.36 3.57
C THR A 73 -0.28 2.94 4.76
N GLN A 74 -0.54 2.45 5.98
CA GLN A 74 0.23 2.84 7.15
C GLN A 74 1.69 2.42 7.03
N PHE A 75 1.97 1.21 6.53
CA PHE A 75 3.34 0.77 6.25
C PHE A 75 4.03 1.67 5.23
N GLU A 76 3.35 2.05 4.16
CA GLU A 76 3.90 2.98 3.17
C GLU A 76 4.27 4.31 3.83
N SER A 77 3.42 4.84 4.69
CA SER A 77 3.67 6.09 5.41
C SER A 77 4.91 5.97 6.31
N MET A 78 5.05 4.84 7.00
CA MET A 78 6.22 4.58 7.85
C MET A 78 7.51 4.50 7.03
N ILE A 79 7.47 3.85 5.87
CA ILE A 79 8.63 3.73 4.97
C ILE A 79 8.99 5.11 4.40
N THR A 80 8.01 5.89 4.00
CA THR A 80 8.22 7.26 3.50
C THR A 80 8.85 8.12 4.58
N PHE A 81 8.36 8.02 5.81
CA PHE A 81 8.94 8.74 6.95
C PHE A 81 10.39 8.35 7.17
N ALA A 82 10.69 7.05 7.18
CA ALA A 82 12.07 6.56 7.35
C ALA A 82 13.00 7.06 6.25
N LYS A 83 12.49 7.11 5.01
CA LYS A 83 13.23 7.64 3.87
C LYS A 83 13.54 9.12 4.05
N GLU A 84 12.54 9.92 4.44
CA GLU A 84 12.70 11.36 4.67
C GLU A 84 13.70 11.63 5.81
N GLU A 85 13.64 10.85 6.90
CA GLU A 85 14.58 10.96 8.00
C GLU A 85 16.01 10.67 7.55
N THR A 86 16.21 9.67 6.69
CA THR A 86 17.52 9.36 6.12
C THR A 86 18.04 10.53 5.26
N GLU A 87 17.20 11.10 4.42
CA GLU A 87 17.56 12.26 3.59
C GLU A 87 17.92 13.46 4.45
N ASN A 88 17.15 13.75 5.49
CA ASN A 88 17.38 14.87 6.38
C ASN A 88 18.68 14.70 7.17
N THR A 89 18.96 13.48 7.63
CA THR A 89 20.21 13.17 8.35
C THR A 89 21.42 13.36 7.45
N GLU A 90 21.38 12.89 6.22
CA GLU A 90 22.45 13.06 5.25
C GLU A 90 22.68 14.54 4.94
N ALA A 91 21.62 15.31 4.77
CA ALA A 91 21.70 16.75 4.52
C ALA A 91 22.34 17.48 5.71
N ALA A 92 21.97 17.09 6.94
CA ALA A 92 22.53 17.66 8.16
C ALA A 92 24.04 17.35 8.29
N ILE A 93 24.45 16.10 8.00
CA ILE A 93 25.85 15.68 8.00
C ILE A 93 26.64 16.45 6.96
N ALA A 94 26.13 16.58 5.74
CA ALA A 94 26.79 17.30 4.68
C ALA A 94 26.99 18.77 5.03
N ARG A 95 26.00 19.39 5.65
CA ARG A 95 26.08 20.79 6.10
C ARG A 95 27.11 20.97 7.20
N ALA A 96 27.14 20.07 8.18
CA ALA A 96 28.13 20.11 9.25
C ALA A 96 29.53 19.95 8.72
N ALA A 97 29.75 19.04 7.79
CA ALA A 97 31.05 18.84 7.14
C ALA A 97 31.51 20.09 6.35
N SER A 98 30.58 20.72 5.64
CA SER A 98 30.84 21.98 4.92
C SER A 98 31.24 23.10 5.87
N ASP A 99 30.55 23.23 7.00
CA ASP A 99 30.84 24.24 8.01
C ASP A 99 32.21 24.05 8.63
N LEU A 100 32.67 22.79 8.80
CA LEU A 100 34.00 22.49 9.32
C LEU A 100 35.13 22.84 8.37
N THR A 101 34.86 22.85 7.08
CA THR A 101 35.84 23.13 6.04
C THR A 101 35.82 24.57 5.56
N ALA A 102 34.88 25.34 5.99
CA ALA A 102 34.73 26.74 5.58
C ALA A 102 35.76 27.68 6.21
#